data_a15ebd4bc96e2ae39f6c4bc335568fe9
#
_entry.id   a15ebd4bc96e2ae39f6c4bc335568fe9
#
_cell.length_a   1.000
_cell.length_b   1.000
_cell.length_c   1.000
_cell.angle_alpha   90.00
_cell.angle_beta   90.00
_cell.angle_gamma   90.00
#
_symmetry.space_group_name_H-M   'P 1'
#
loop_
_entity.id
_entity.type
_entity.pdbx_description
1 polymer ?
#
loop_
_entity_poly.entity_id
_entity_poly.type
_entity_poly.pdbx_seq_one_letter_code
_entity_poly.pdbx_strand_id
1 'polypeptide(L)'
;DAVYPGVKLSRELRLSPGQLEDRFVCASETEHIYDWAFHAPGKLTVSVKTVPRDGPLGAANGYQHVTEVASASTDEVWTAEWENGGAKLTLRFKAAAGTQVFTGVGPGRDPADKVPVLIVRRQAANTVFDAVHRFTGR
;
A
#
# COMPACT_ATOMS: atom_id res chain seq x y z
N ASP A 1 -4.20 11.32 23.19
CA ASP A 1 -4.94 12.05 22.15
C ASP A 1 -5.04 11.15 20.93
N ALA A 2 -6.25 10.73 20.60
CA ALA A 2 -6.48 9.88 19.43
C ALA A 2 -6.47 10.76 18.17
N VAL A 3 -5.50 10.53 17.30
CA VAL A 3 -5.43 11.19 15.97
C VAL A 3 -6.70 10.89 15.16
N TYR A 4 -7.27 9.71 15.39
CA TYR A 4 -8.53 9.27 14.80
C TYR A 4 -9.46 8.81 15.92
N PRO A 5 -10.44 9.64 16.37
CA PRO A 5 -11.36 9.28 17.43
C PRO A 5 -12.09 7.96 17.14
N GLY A 6 -12.11 7.04 18.13
CA GLY A 6 -12.76 5.74 18.00
C GLY A 6 -11.97 4.68 17.20
N VAL A 7 -10.80 5.02 16.65
CA VAL A 7 -9.97 4.09 15.89
C VAL A 7 -8.73 3.72 16.70
N LYS A 8 -8.43 2.43 16.78
CA LYS A 8 -7.18 1.87 17.33
C LYS A 8 -6.31 1.35 16.20
N LEU A 9 -5.08 1.82 16.14
CA LEU A 9 -4.08 1.40 15.16
C LEU A 9 -2.90 0.78 15.90
N SER A 10 -2.44 -0.39 15.44
CA SER A 10 -1.25 -1.07 15.95
C SER A 10 -0.45 -1.64 14.78
N ARG A 11 0.86 -1.47 14.79
CA ARG A 11 1.74 -2.00 13.75
C ARG A 11 2.91 -2.73 14.38
N GLU A 12 3.16 -3.94 13.93
CA GLU A 12 4.29 -4.78 14.34
C GLU A 12 5.16 -5.04 13.11
N LEU A 13 6.45 -4.78 13.26
CA LEU A 13 7.47 -5.02 12.24
C LEU A 13 8.49 -6.03 12.79
N ARG A 14 8.71 -7.13 12.07
CA ARG A 14 9.71 -8.14 12.41
C ARG A 14 10.73 -8.25 11.29
N LEU A 15 11.96 -7.85 11.59
CA LEU A 15 13.07 -7.91 10.64
C LEU A 15 13.85 -9.21 10.83
N SER A 16 14.11 -9.90 9.74
CA SER A 16 15.03 -11.04 9.65
C SER A 16 15.89 -10.90 8.37
N PRO A 17 16.95 -11.70 8.20
CA PRO A 17 17.80 -11.56 7.03
C PRO A 17 17.02 -11.62 5.70
N GLY A 18 17.08 -10.52 4.93
CA GLY A 18 16.43 -10.39 3.62
C GLY A 18 14.90 -10.29 3.66
N GLN A 19 14.29 -10.20 4.84
CA GLN A 19 12.84 -10.19 4.99
C GLN A 19 12.37 -9.25 6.09
N LEU A 20 11.27 -8.54 5.85
CA LEU A 20 10.51 -7.78 6.84
C LEU A 20 9.05 -8.26 6.82
N GLU A 21 8.55 -8.70 7.97
CA GLU A 21 7.14 -8.96 8.19
C GLU A 21 6.49 -7.68 8.73
N ASP A 22 5.41 -7.25 8.11
CA ASP A 22 4.67 -6.03 8.44
C ASP A 22 3.21 -6.39 8.72
N ARG A 23 2.80 -6.21 9.97
CA ARG A 23 1.43 -6.46 10.40
C ARG A 23 0.82 -5.17 10.96
N PHE A 24 -0.12 -4.59 10.23
CA PHE A 24 -0.82 -3.39 10.61
C PHE A 24 -2.29 -3.69 10.91
N VAL A 25 -2.68 -3.53 12.17
CA VAL A 25 -4.02 -3.82 12.70
C VAL A 25 -4.78 -2.52 12.85
N CYS A 26 -5.97 -2.46 12.25
CA CYS A 26 -6.90 -1.35 12.36
C CYS A 26 -8.20 -1.87 12.99
N ALA A 27 -8.67 -1.23 14.05
CA ALA A 27 -9.87 -1.63 14.78
C ALA A 27 -10.71 -0.43 15.19
N SER A 28 -12.02 -0.56 15.03
CA SER A 28 -13.02 0.44 15.43
C SER A 28 -14.37 -0.24 15.70
N GLU A 29 -15.26 0.46 16.40
CA GLU A 29 -16.65 0.03 16.60
C GLU A 29 -17.52 0.24 15.34
N THR A 30 -17.10 1.14 14.46
CA THR A 30 -17.80 1.48 13.22
C THR A 30 -16.92 1.29 12.02
N GLU A 31 -17.53 1.18 10.84
CA GLU A 31 -16.82 1.03 9.58
C GLU A 31 -16.05 2.30 9.21
N HIS A 32 -14.81 2.13 8.80
CA HIS A 32 -13.93 3.18 8.29
C HIS A 32 -13.22 2.71 7.02
N ILE A 33 -12.68 3.66 6.28
CA ILE A 33 -11.74 3.40 5.19
C ILE A 33 -10.33 3.44 5.79
N TYR A 34 -9.61 2.34 5.66
CA TYR A 34 -8.23 2.22 6.08
C TYR A 34 -7.32 2.04 4.86
N ASP A 35 -6.24 2.80 4.86
CA ASP A 35 -5.22 2.73 3.82
C ASP A 35 -3.88 2.30 4.39
N TRP A 36 -3.26 1.31 3.78
CA TRP A 36 -1.86 0.99 3.90
C TRP A 36 -1.15 1.54 2.68
N ALA A 37 -0.17 2.42 2.87
CA ALA A 37 0.51 3.14 1.80
C ALA A 37 2.00 2.83 1.78
N PHE A 38 2.55 2.70 0.59
CA PHE A 38 3.98 2.51 0.36
C PHE A 38 4.41 3.19 -0.95
N HIS A 39 5.59 3.78 -0.95
CA HIS A 39 6.21 4.33 -2.15
C HIS A 39 7.72 4.10 -2.11
N ALA A 40 8.31 3.86 -3.27
CA ALA A 40 9.75 3.69 -3.43
C ALA A 40 10.16 4.04 -4.86
N PRO A 41 11.43 4.47 -5.08
CA PRO A 41 11.96 4.64 -6.42
C PRO A 41 12.00 3.33 -7.19
N GLY A 42 11.87 3.40 -8.51
CA GLY A 42 11.97 2.26 -9.40
C GLY A 42 10.71 2.04 -10.23
N LYS A 43 10.55 0.83 -10.72
CA LYS A 43 9.38 0.39 -11.49
C LYS A 43 8.51 -0.51 -10.62
N LEU A 44 7.26 -0.13 -10.41
CA LEU A 44 6.26 -0.93 -9.69
C LEU A 44 5.49 -1.82 -10.68
N THR A 45 5.33 -3.08 -10.31
CA THR A 45 4.44 -4.05 -10.96
C THR A 45 3.60 -4.74 -9.90
N VAL A 46 2.30 -4.92 -10.14
CA VAL A 46 1.40 -5.67 -9.24
C VAL A 46 0.85 -6.89 -9.97
N SER A 47 0.63 -7.99 -9.24
CA SER A 47 0.12 -9.24 -9.80
C SER A 47 -1.38 -9.21 -10.15
N VAL A 48 -2.11 -8.25 -9.58
CA VAL A 48 -3.52 -8.02 -9.89
C VAL A 48 -3.66 -7.18 -11.15
N LYS A 49 -4.68 -7.48 -11.97
CA LYS A 49 -4.93 -6.71 -13.19
C LYS A 49 -5.58 -5.37 -12.85
N THR A 50 -4.81 -4.31 -12.93
CA THR A 50 -5.30 -2.94 -12.74
C THR A 50 -5.92 -2.37 -14.00
N VAL A 51 -6.88 -1.47 -13.83
CA VAL A 51 -7.48 -0.63 -14.89
C VAL A 51 -7.22 0.84 -14.56
N PRO A 52 -6.91 1.67 -15.56
CA PRO A 52 -6.80 3.11 -15.36
C PRO A 52 -8.07 3.68 -14.74
N ARG A 53 -7.89 4.63 -13.84
CA ARG A 53 -8.98 5.31 -13.15
C ARG A 53 -8.88 6.81 -13.40
N ASP A 54 -10.02 7.43 -13.74
CA ASP A 54 -10.11 8.88 -13.84
C ASP A 54 -10.22 9.52 -12.45
N GLY A 55 -9.57 10.67 -12.30
CA GLY A 55 -9.61 11.48 -11.10
C GLY A 55 -8.62 11.07 -10.00
N PRO A 56 -8.46 11.92 -8.98
CA PRO A 56 -7.53 11.70 -7.88
C PRO A 56 -8.04 10.62 -6.91
N LEU A 57 -7.12 10.04 -6.14
CA LEU A 57 -7.45 9.10 -5.07
C LEU A 57 -8.23 9.74 -3.91
N GLY A 58 -8.09 11.04 -3.74
CA GLY A 58 -8.74 11.84 -2.72
C GLY A 58 -8.35 13.31 -2.85
N ALA A 59 -9.10 14.17 -2.16
CA ALA A 59 -8.92 15.62 -2.21
C ALA A 59 -7.92 16.17 -1.16
N ALA A 60 -7.48 15.33 -0.22
CA ALA A 60 -6.65 15.72 0.92
C ALA A 60 -5.60 14.65 1.24
N ASN A 61 -4.79 14.90 2.27
CA ASN A 61 -3.79 13.95 2.82
C ASN A 61 -2.72 13.50 1.81
N GLY A 62 -2.38 14.35 0.83
CA GLY A 62 -1.39 14.03 -0.19
C GLY A 62 -1.94 13.27 -1.40
N TYR A 63 -3.15 12.72 -1.32
CA TYR A 63 -3.77 11.96 -2.42
C TYR A 63 -4.03 12.79 -3.67
N GLN A 64 -4.24 14.10 -3.52
CA GLN A 64 -4.37 15.05 -4.64
C GLN A 64 -3.11 15.14 -5.50
N HIS A 65 -1.95 14.69 -4.99
CA HIS A 65 -0.67 14.70 -5.72
C HIS A 65 -0.34 13.36 -6.36
N VAL A 66 -1.17 12.33 -6.18
CA VAL A 66 -1.02 11.04 -6.86
C VAL A 66 -1.74 11.09 -8.19
N THR A 67 -0.98 10.86 -9.26
CA THR A 67 -1.45 10.87 -10.66
C THR A 67 -1.32 9.49 -11.28
N GLU A 68 -1.80 9.33 -12.52
CA GLU A 68 -1.74 8.06 -13.27
C GLU A 68 -2.33 6.89 -12.47
N VAL A 69 -3.45 7.13 -11.80
CA VAL A 69 -4.06 6.16 -10.91
C VAL A 69 -4.67 5.02 -11.70
N ALA A 70 -4.32 3.79 -11.30
CA ALA A 70 -4.98 2.58 -11.74
C ALA A 70 -5.45 1.78 -10.52
N SER A 71 -6.49 0.99 -10.68
CA SER A 71 -7.09 0.24 -9.57
C SER A 71 -7.44 -1.19 -9.93
N ALA A 72 -7.46 -2.04 -8.92
CA ALA A 72 -7.96 -3.40 -8.97
C ALA A 72 -8.66 -3.74 -7.65
N SER A 73 -9.45 -4.80 -7.65
CA SER A 73 -10.01 -5.41 -6.45
C SER A 73 -9.60 -6.88 -6.39
N THR A 74 -9.33 -7.38 -5.19
CA THR A 74 -9.01 -8.79 -4.98
C THR A 74 -9.36 -9.23 -3.56
N ASP A 75 -9.78 -10.48 -3.41
CA ASP A 75 -9.95 -11.16 -2.13
C ASP A 75 -8.83 -12.17 -1.87
N GLU A 76 -7.96 -12.37 -2.86
CA GLU A 76 -6.92 -13.39 -2.87
C GLU A 76 -5.55 -12.84 -2.42
N VAL A 77 -4.59 -13.73 -2.28
CA VAL A 77 -3.17 -13.39 -2.11
C VAL A 77 -2.66 -12.70 -3.37
N TRP A 78 -1.90 -11.63 -3.22
CA TRP A 78 -1.31 -10.90 -4.33
C TRP A 78 0.06 -10.32 -3.97
N THR A 79 0.78 -9.85 -4.97
CA THR A 79 2.13 -9.31 -4.81
C THR A 79 2.29 -7.97 -5.51
N ALA A 80 3.16 -7.14 -4.93
CA ALA A 80 3.70 -5.95 -5.56
C ALA A 80 5.22 -6.06 -5.62
N GLU A 81 5.82 -5.61 -6.71
CA GLU A 81 7.24 -5.71 -6.94
C GLU A 81 7.80 -4.37 -7.42
N TRP A 82 8.86 -3.91 -6.77
CA TRP A 82 9.67 -2.78 -7.21
C TRP A 82 11.01 -3.29 -7.73
N GLU A 83 11.42 -2.74 -8.85
CA GLU A 83 12.74 -2.99 -9.45
C GLU A 83 13.46 -1.67 -9.65
N ASN A 84 14.66 -1.56 -9.10
CA ASN A 84 15.48 -0.36 -9.20
C ASN A 84 16.97 -0.73 -9.24
N GLY A 85 17.64 -0.51 -10.40
CA GLY A 85 19.08 -0.68 -10.54
C GLY A 85 19.60 -2.08 -10.20
N GLY A 86 18.84 -3.14 -10.50
CA GLY A 86 19.21 -4.53 -10.20
C GLY A 86 18.81 -4.99 -8.80
N ALA A 87 18.32 -4.07 -7.95
CA ALA A 87 17.70 -4.42 -6.68
C ALA A 87 16.19 -4.66 -6.89
N LYS A 88 15.67 -5.63 -6.19
CA LYS A 88 14.25 -5.98 -6.23
C LYS A 88 13.67 -6.05 -4.82
N LEU A 89 12.52 -5.41 -4.64
CA LEU A 89 11.68 -5.52 -3.45
C LEU A 89 10.36 -6.16 -3.84
N THR A 90 10.02 -7.27 -3.21
CA THR A 90 8.72 -7.92 -3.39
C THR A 90 7.92 -7.86 -2.11
N LEU A 91 6.70 -7.36 -2.18
CA LEU A 91 5.70 -7.37 -1.11
C LEU A 91 4.66 -8.42 -1.43
N ARG A 92 4.44 -9.36 -0.50
CA ARG A 92 3.38 -10.36 -0.61
C ARG A 92 2.33 -10.08 0.46
N PHE A 93 1.12 -9.80 0.03
CA PHE A 93 -0.03 -9.56 0.90
C PHE A 93 -0.85 -10.83 1.10
N LYS A 94 -1.26 -11.09 2.34
CA LYS A 94 -2.23 -12.15 2.64
C LYS A 94 -3.58 -11.84 2.01
N ALA A 95 -4.31 -12.90 1.68
CA ALA A 95 -5.68 -12.81 1.21
C ALA A 95 -6.56 -12.10 2.25
N ALA A 96 -7.36 -11.16 1.80
CA ALA A 96 -8.36 -10.49 2.62
C ALA A 96 -9.48 -9.94 1.74
N ALA A 97 -10.71 -10.25 2.10
CA ALA A 97 -11.88 -9.81 1.35
C ALA A 97 -11.99 -8.28 1.29
N GLY A 98 -12.50 -7.78 0.17
CA GLY A 98 -12.75 -6.36 -0.04
C GLY A 98 -11.47 -5.52 -0.19
N THR A 99 -10.34 -6.14 -0.57
CA THR A 99 -9.10 -5.41 -0.81
C THR A 99 -9.16 -4.67 -2.14
N GLN A 100 -8.94 -3.35 -2.07
CA GLN A 100 -8.73 -2.50 -3.23
C GLN A 100 -7.25 -2.15 -3.34
N VAL A 101 -6.69 -2.29 -4.51
CA VAL A 101 -5.29 -1.99 -4.82
C VAL A 101 -5.26 -0.80 -5.76
N PHE A 102 -4.57 0.26 -5.37
CA PHE A 102 -4.34 1.43 -6.21
C PHE A 102 -2.84 1.58 -6.46
N THR A 103 -2.50 1.79 -7.72
CA THR A 103 -1.16 2.20 -8.12
C THR A 103 -1.22 3.61 -8.70
N GLY A 104 -0.14 4.34 -8.60
CA GLY A 104 -0.04 5.69 -9.14
C GLY A 104 1.38 6.20 -9.08
N VAL A 105 1.54 7.48 -9.38
CA VAL A 105 2.81 8.20 -9.32
C VAL A 105 2.64 9.41 -8.42
N GLY A 106 3.48 9.54 -7.43
CA GLY A 106 3.42 10.62 -6.45
C GLY A 106 4.78 11.29 -6.22
N PRO A 107 4.85 12.32 -5.38
CA PRO A 107 6.09 12.95 -4.98
C PRO A 107 7.02 11.96 -4.29
N GLY A 108 8.30 12.01 -4.66
CA GLY A 108 9.37 11.29 -4.00
C GLY A 108 10.03 12.13 -2.90
N ARG A 109 11.36 12.01 -2.80
CA ARG A 109 12.15 12.80 -1.86
C ARG A 109 12.13 14.29 -2.18
N ASP A 110 12.19 14.62 -3.47
CA ASP A 110 11.95 15.95 -4.01
C ASP A 110 10.53 15.97 -4.62
N PRO A 111 9.73 17.04 -4.47
CA PRO A 111 8.44 17.16 -5.15
C PRO A 111 8.50 17.04 -6.67
N ALA A 112 9.65 17.34 -7.28
CA ALA A 112 9.90 17.14 -8.70
C ALA A 112 10.15 15.67 -9.08
N ASP A 113 10.68 14.88 -8.14
CA ASP A 113 10.87 13.44 -8.33
C ASP A 113 9.53 12.72 -8.24
N LYS A 114 9.19 11.96 -9.27
CA LYS A 114 8.00 11.13 -9.27
C LYS A 114 8.38 9.69 -9.00
N VAL A 115 7.73 9.09 -8.01
CA VAL A 115 7.96 7.69 -7.65
C VAL A 115 6.65 6.91 -7.67
N PRO A 116 6.70 5.60 -7.98
CA PRO A 116 5.54 4.74 -7.87
C PRO A 116 4.99 4.69 -6.45
N VAL A 117 3.68 4.79 -6.34
CA VAL A 117 2.91 4.71 -5.08
C VAL A 117 1.98 3.51 -5.15
N LEU A 118 1.92 2.77 -4.04
CA LEU A 118 0.97 1.70 -3.81
C LEU A 118 0.09 2.07 -2.61
N ILE A 119 -1.23 2.03 -2.81
CA ILE A 119 -2.22 2.15 -1.74
C ILE A 119 -3.04 0.87 -1.70
N VAL A 120 -3.11 0.25 -0.52
CA VAL A 120 -3.98 -0.89 -0.25
C VAL A 120 -5.09 -0.42 0.67
N ARG A 121 -6.32 -0.47 0.19
CA ARG A 121 -7.49 0.09 0.86
C ARG A 121 -8.47 -1.00 1.26
N ARG A 122 -9.03 -0.89 2.46
CA ARG A 122 -10.18 -1.67 2.89
C ARG A 122 -11.18 -0.80 3.64
N GLN A 123 -12.45 -1.09 3.43
CA GLN A 123 -13.55 -0.49 4.16
C GLN A 123 -14.11 -1.54 5.13
N ALA A 124 -13.92 -1.33 6.41
CA ALA A 124 -14.28 -2.29 7.46
C ALA A 124 -14.29 -1.62 8.84
N ALA A 125 -14.92 -2.23 9.84
CA ALA A 125 -14.72 -1.86 11.24
C ALA A 125 -13.34 -2.35 11.72
N ASN A 126 -12.97 -3.58 11.35
CA ASN A 126 -11.71 -4.19 11.73
C ASN A 126 -11.03 -4.79 10.49
N THR A 127 -9.73 -4.54 10.33
CA THR A 127 -8.92 -5.16 9.28
C THR A 127 -7.47 -5.29 9.70
N VAL A 128 -6.75 -6.21 9.06
CA VAL A 128 -5.32 -6.39 9.23
C VAL A 128 -4.66 -6.36 7.86
N PHE A 129 -3.76 -5.42 7.66
CA PHE A 129 -2.84 -5.45 6.53
C PHE A 129 -1.62 -6.28 6.94
N ASP A 130 -1.40 -7.39 6.27
CA ASP A 130 -0.36 -8.36 6.58
C ASP A 130 0.48 -8.58 5.32
N ALA A 131 1.69 -8.08 5.33
CA ALA A 131 2.59 -8.08 4.20
C ALA A 131 3.98 -8.61 4.58
N VAL A 132 4.58 -9.37 3.68
CA VAL A 132 5.98 -9.80 3.78
C VAL A 132 6.77 -9.10 2.70
N HIS A 133 7.77 -8.32 3.11
CA HIS A 133 8.71 -7.64 2.23
C HIS A 133 9.97 -8.51 2.09
N ARG A 134 10.40 -8.76 0.87
CA ARG A 134 11.64 -9.49 0.56
C ARG A 134 12.51 -8.67 -0.35
N PHE A 135 13.78 -8.56 0.03
CA PHE A 135 14.80 -7.85 -0.73
C PHE A 135 15.71 -8.86 -1.40
N THR A 136 15.97 -8.66 -2.69
CA THR A 136 16.96 -9.39 -3.47
C THR A 136 17.78 -8.42 -4.32
N GLY A 137 19.03 -8.78 -4.61
CA GLY A 137 19.97 -7.93 -5.33
C GLY A 137 20.93 -7.18 -4.40
N ARG A 138 21.88 -6.47 -5.03
CA ARG A 138 22.92 -5.68 -4.34
C ARG A 138 22.46 -4.28 -4.05
#